data_786e79c9de035d751f965e58dc768963
#
_entry.id   786e79c9de035d751f965e58dc768963
#
_cell.length_a   1.000
_cell.length_b   1.000
_cell.length_c   1.000
_cell.angle_alpha   90.00
_cell.angle_beta   90.00
_cell.angle_gamma   90.00
#
_symmetry.space_group_name_H-M   'P 1'
#
loop_
_entity.id
_entity.type
_entity.pdbx_description
1 polymer ?
#
loop_
_entity_poly.entity_id
_entity_poly.type
_entity_poly.pdbx_seq_one_letter_code
_entity_poly.pdbx_strand_id
1 'polypeptide(L)'
;MKFTKMHGCGNDYVYVNCFEETVDDRPALARLVSDRHFGVGGDGLICICPSDKADFAMDMYNADGSCAQMCGNGIRCVAKYVYERGMTDKTVIDVETGAGVKTLWLNVENGVV
;
A
#
# COMPACT_ATOMS: atom_id res chain seq x y z
N MET A 1 10.86 11.85 4.35
CA MET A 1 10.06 10.90 3.55
C MET A 1 8.58 11.12 3.81
N LYS A 2 7.80 11.13 2.75
CA LYS A 2 6.34 11.24 2.86
C LYS A 2 5.72 9.86 2.98
N PHE A 3 4.78 9.71 3.90
CA PHE A 3 4.03 8.48 4.07
C PHE A 3 2.59 8.79 4.46
N THR A 4 1.71 7.80 4.31
CA THR A 4 0.31 7.89 4.70
C THR A 4 -0.04 6.67 5.53
N LYS A 5 -0.73 6.87 6.65
CA LYS A 5 -1.24 5.78 7.47
C LYS A 5 -2.72 5.59 7.18
N MET A 6 -3.11 4.35 6.86
CA MET A 6 -4.50 4.01 6.57
C MET A 6 -4.93 2.78 7.33
N HIS A 7 -6.24 2.67 7.59
CA HIS A 7 -6.85 1.56 8.31
C HIS A 7 -7.83 0.83 7.39
N GLY A 8 -7.84 -0.49 7.48
CA GLY A 8 -8.80 -1.33 6.79
C GLY A 8 -9.18 -2.52 7.66
N CYS A 9 -10.44 -2.57 8.15
CA CYS A 9 -11.00 -3.70 8.91
C CYS A 9 -10.11 -4.16 10.08
N GLY A 10 -9.57 -3.21 10.85
CA GLY A 10 -8.74 -3.49 12.02
C GLY A 10 -7.25 -3.59 11.75
N ASN A 11 -6.83 -3.56 10.50
CA ASN A 11 -5.40 -3.49 10.13
C ASN A 11 -5.01 -2.06 9.82
N ASP A 12 -3.87 -1.60 10.32
CA ASP A 12 -3.33 -0.31 9.97
C ASP A 12 -1.92 -0.46 9.41
N TYR A 13 -1.69 0.16 8.25
CA TYR A 13 -0.42 0.10 7.54
C TYR A 13 0.09 1.50 7.25
N VAL A 14 1.41 1.61 7.17
CA VAL A 14 2.09 2.80 6.66
C VAL A 14 2.31 2.61 5.16
N TYR A 15 1.85 3.55 4.35
CA TYR A 15 1.93 3.50 2.89
C TYR A 15 2.97 4.50 2.41
N VAL A 16 3.85 4.05 1.51
CA VAL A 16 4.83 4.90 0.85
C VAL A 16 4.59 4.85 -0.65
N ASN A 17 4.46 6.04 -1.25
CA ASN A 17 4.29 6.16 -2.70
C ASN A 17 5.67 6.14 -3.36
N CYS A 18 6.04 4.98 -3.91
CA CYS A 18 7.34 4.80 -4.56
C CYS A 18 7.41 5.38 -5.97
N PHE A 19 6.35 6.04 -6.45
CA PHE A 19 6.44 6.92 -7.61
C PHE A 19 7.13 8.24 -7.27
N GLU A 20 7.06 8.66 -6.01
CA GLU A 20 7.64 9.92 -5.51
C GLU A 20 8.85 9.69 -4.61
N GLU A 21 8.91 8.56 -3.92
CA GLU A 21 9.93 8.26 -2.91
C GLU A 21 10.72 7.01 -3.29
N THR A 22 12.01 7.00 -2.94
CA THR A 22 12.86 5.81 -3.08
C THR A 22 13.13 5.22 -1.70
N VAL A 23 12.93 3.91 -1.56
CA VAL A 23 13.19 3.19 -0.32
C VAL A 23 14.26 2.14 -0.60
N ASP A 24 15.45 2.32 -0.03
CA ASP A 24 16.59 1.44 -0.27
C ASP A 24 16.51 0.12 0.50
N ASP A 25 16.05 0.19 1.76
CA ASP A 25 15.91 -1.00 2.61
C ASP A 25 14.48 -1.03 3.18
N ARG A 26 13.59 -1.67 2.43
CA ARG A 26 12.16 -1.75 2.77
C ARG A 26 11.91 -2.54 4.06
N PRO A 27 12.55 -3.71 4.30
CA PRO A 27 12.39 -4.42 5.57
C PRO A 27 12.80 -3.59 6.78
N ALA A 28 13.91 -2.86 6.71
CA ALA A 28 14.37 -2.01 7.81
C ALA A 28 13.39 -0.86 8.04
N LEU A 29 12.88 -0.25 6.97
CA LEU A 29 11.88 0.83 7.09
C LEU A 29 10.60 0.29 7.70
N ALA A 30 10.17 -0.92 7.33
CA ALA A 30 8.97 -1.55 7.90
C ALA A 30 9.10 -1.71 9.42
N ARG A 31 10.23 -2.18 9.89
CA ARG A 31 10.49 -2.30 11.34
C ARG A 31 10.46 -0.95 12.03
N LEU A 32 11.08 0.05 11.42
CA LEU A 32 11.19 1.39 12.02
C LEU A 32 9.82 2.08 12.10
N VAL A 33 9.07 2.12 11.00
CA VAL A 33 7.80 2.87 10.96
C VAL A 33 6.69 2.15 11.71
N SER A 34 6.78 0.83 11.86
CA SER A 34 5.76 0.03 12.55
C SER A 34 5.90 0.09 14.06
N ASP A 35 7.04 0.55 14.59
CA ASP A 35 7.25 0.69 16.03
C ASP A 35 6.27 1.71 16.60
N ARG A 36 5.47 1.30 17.58
CA ARG A 36 4.42 2.14 18.16
C ARG A 36 4.96 3.15 19.18
N HIS A 37 6.21 3.02 19.61
CA HIS A 37 6.85 3.93 20.55
C HIS A 37 7.75 4.96 19.86
N PHE A 38 8.54 4.53 18.88
CA PHE A 38 9.57 5.35 18.24
C PHE A 38 9.27 5.66 16.78
N GLY A 39 8.33 4.96 16.17
CA GLY A 39 7.90 5.20 14.79
C GLY A 39 6.47 5.73 14.73
N VAL A 40 5.85 5.54 13.57
CA VAL A 40 4.45 5.91 13.36
C VAL A 40 3.50 4.94 14.06
N GLY A 41 3.91 3.68 14.14
CA GLY A 41 3.09 2.58 14.63
C GLY A 41 2.18 2.03 13.56
N GLY A 42 2.12 0.70 13.45
CA GLY A 42 1.27 0.04 12.46
C GLY A 42 1.55 -1.44 12.38
N ASP A 43 0.75 -2.14 11.57
CA ASP A 43 0.89 -3.57 11.33
C ASP A 43 1.98 -3.88 10.31
N GLY A 44 2.39 -2.90 9.52
CA GLY A 44 3.44 -3.07 8.53
C GLY A 44 3.57 -1.90 7.58
N LEU A 45 4.36 -2.13 6.53
CA LEU A 45 4.66 -1.17 5.48
C LEU A 45 4.13 -1.69 4.15
N ILE A 46 3.49 -0.83 3.38
CA ILE A 46 3.09 -1.12 2.02
C ILE A 46 3.70 -0.06 1.10
N CYS A 47 4.50 -0.51 0.13
CA CYS A 47 5.05 0.34 -0.92
C CYS A 47 4.19 0.23 -2.16
N ILE A 48 3.71 1.37 -2.67
CA ILE A 48 2.92 1.45 -3.90
C ILE A 48 3.88 1.83 -5.02
N CYS A 49 4.08 0.92 -5.97
CA CYS A 49 5.15 1.01 -6.95
C CYS A 49 4.62 0.90 -8.39
N PRO A 50 5.41 1.34 -9.38
CA PRO A 50 5.10 1.07 -10.78
C PRO A 50 5.15 -0.44 -11.06
N SER A 51 4.38 -0.91 -12.04
CA SER A 51 4.35 -2.30 -12.47
C SER A 51 4.38 -2.40 -13.99
N ASP A 52 5.11 -3.39 -14.50
CA ASP A 52 5.12 -3.72 -15.93
C ASP A 52 3.95 -4.63 -16.32
N LYS A 53 3.30 -5.26 -15.35
CA LYS A 53 2.27 -6.28 -15.56
C LYS A 53 0.86 -5.80 -15.25
N ALA A 54 0.74 -4.75 -14.46
CA ALA A 54 -0.52 -4.26 -13.91
C ALA A 54 -0.50 -2.73 -13.84
N ASP A 55 -1.59 -2.15 -13.36
CA ASP A 55 -1.64 -0.70 -13.19
C ASP A 55 -0.69 -0.22 -12.09
N PHE A 56 -0.58 -1.00 -11.02
CA PHE A 56 0.28 -0.72 -9.87
C PHE A 56 0.86 -2.01 -9.32
N ALA A 57 1.95 -1.89 -8.55
CA ALA A 57 2.50 -2.98 -7.76
C ALA A 57 2.41 -2.63 -6.28
N MET A 58 2.12 -3.62 -5.47
CA MET A 58 2.09 -3.51 -4.02
C MET A 58 3.19 -4.39 -3.43
N ASP A 59 4.14 -3.78 -2.74
CA ASP A 59 5.20 -4.50 -2.05
C ASP A 59 4.97 -4.35 -0.54
N MET A 60 4.71 -5.45 0.15
CA MET A 60 4.19 -5.46 1.50
C MET A 60 5.14 -6.12 2.48
N TYR A 61 5.35 -5.50 3.62
CA TYR A 61 6.21 -5.98 4.69
C TYR A 61 5.47 -5.92 6.02
N ASN A 62 5.62 -6.98 6.83
CA ASN A 62 5.10 -7.02 8.18
C ASN A 62 5.91 -6.11 9.12
N ALA A 63 5.40 -5.87 10.32
CA ALA A 63 6.05 -5.00 11.31
C ALA A 63 7.45 -5.47 11.69
N ASP A 64 7.73 -6.78 11.59
CA ASP A 64 9.05 -7.35 11.87
C ASP A 64 10.02 -7.27 10.69
N GLY A 65 9.59 -6.71 9.55
CA GLY A 65 10.38 -6.60 8.34
C GLY A 65 10.27 -7.78 7.39
N SER A 66 9.55 -8.85 7.77
CA SER A 66 9.35 -9.98 6.86
C SER A 66 8.42 -9.61 5.72
N CYS A 67 8.69 -10.18 4.54
CA CYS A 67 7.87 -9.94 3.36
C CYS A 67 6.52 -10.66 3.49
N ALA A 68 5.44 -9.96 3.17
CA ALA A 68 4.11 -10.51 3.10
C ALA A 68 3.64 -10.57 1.64
N GLN A 69 2.88 -11.60 1.29
CA GLN A 69 2.43 -11.78 -0.09
C GLN A 69 1.24 -10.90 -0.43
N MET A 70 0.24 -10.84 0.43
CA MET A 70 -0.96 -10.07 0.18
C MET A 70 -1.79 -9.93 1.46
N CYS A 71 -2.44 -8.77 1.61
CA CYS A 71 -3.47 -8.54 2.63
C CYS A 71 -4.68 -7.91 1.93
N GLY A 72 -5.84 -8.54 2.03
CA GLY A 72 -7.06 -8.08 1.37
C GLY A 72 -7.45 -6.67 1.78
N ASN A 73 -7.32 -6.33 3.06
CA ASN A 73 -7.60 -4.97 3.55
C ASN A 73 -6.56 -3.97 3.08
N GLY A 74 -5.29 -4.38 3.05
CA GLY A 74 -4.21 -3.54 2.56
C GLY A 74 -4.36 -3.18 1.09
N ILE A 75 -4.71 -4.15 0.23
CA ILE A 75 -4.88 -3.90 -1.20
C ILE A 75 -6.09 -3.00 -1.48
N ARG A 76 -7.14 -3.09 -0.67
CA ARG A 76 -8.29 -2.16 -0.79
C ARG A 76 -7.87 -0.73 -0.48
N CYS A 77 -7.04 -0.53 0.51
CA CYS A 77 -6.49 0.79 0.84
C CYS A 77 -5.56 1.31 -0.26
N VAL A 78 -4.79 0.44 -0.91
CA VAL A 78 -3.98 0.83 -2.08
C VAL A 78 -4.86 1.36 -3.20
N ALA A 79 -5.94 0.65 -3.54
CA ALA A 79 -6.87 1.09 -4.58
C ALA A 79 -7.50 2.44 -4.25
N LYS A 80 -7.94 2.62 -3.02
CA LYS A 80 -8.47 3.91 -2.54
C LYS A 80 -7.44 5.02 -2.65
N TYR A 81 -6.22 4.76 -2.20
CA TYR A 81 -5.12 5.72 -2.24
C TYR A 81 -4.85 6.23 -3.65
N VAL A 82 -4.65 5.30 -4.61
CA VAL A 82 -4.28 5.68 -5.98
C VAL A 82 -5.41 6.42 -6.70
N TYR A 83 -6.65 6.04 -6.44
CA TYR A 83 -7.79 6.72 -7.05
C TYR A 83 -7.98 8.12 -6.47
N GLU A 84 -8.03 8.24 -5.14
CA GLU A 84 -8.29 9.54 -4.47
C GLU A 84 -7.16 10.53 -4.64
N ARG A 85 -5.93 10.05 -4.85
CA ARG A 85 -4.76 10.90 -5.12
C ARG A 85 -4.60 11.29 -6.59
N GLY A 86 -5.51 10.86 -7.44
CA GLY A 86 -5.46 11.19 -8.87
C GLY A 86 -4.37 10.45 -9.64
N MET A 87 -3.82 9.35 -9.09
CA MET A 87 -2.84 8.52 -9.78
C MET A 87 -3.47 7.68 -10.88
N THR A 88 -4.77 7.47 -10.81
CA THR A 88 -5.58 6.82 -11.84
C THR A 88 -7.00 7.37 -11.79
N ASP A 89 -7.70 7.36 -12.93
CA ASP A 89 -9.12 7.64 -13.04
C ASP A 89 -9.95 6.37 -13.30
N LYS A 90 -9.29 5.23 -13.33
CA LYS A 90 -9.93 3.93 -13.58
C LYS A 90 -10.66 3.45 -12.32
N THR A 91 -11.82 2.82 -12.52
CA THR A 91 -12.58 2.19 -11.44
C THR A 91 -12.36 0.68 -11.39
N VAL A 92 -11.66 0.12 -12.35
CA VAL A 92 -11.19 -1.27 -12.35
C VAL A 92 -9.67 -1.21 -12.43
N ILE A 93 -9.00 -1.67 -11.37
CA ILE A 93 -7.56 -1.54 -11.20
C ILE A 93 -6.94 -2.90 -10.99
N ASP A 94 -5.86 -3.18 -11.73
CA ASP A 94 -5.04 -4.36 -11.52
C ASP A 94 -3.83 -3.99 -10.66
N VAL A 95 -3.57 -4.79 -9.62
CA VAL A 95 -2.44 -4.58 -8.72
C VAL A 95 -1.61 -5.86 -8.67
N GLU A 96 -0.34 -5.73 -8.97
CA GLU A 96 0.63 -6.82 -8.84
C GLU A 96 1.01 -6.98 -7.37
N THR A 97 0.90 -8.22 -6.85
CA THR A 97 1.24 -8.56 -5.46
C THR A 97 2.17 -9.75 -5.42
N GLY A 98 2.70 -10.08 -4.25
CA GLY A 98 3.47 -11.31 -4.05
C GLY A 98 2.66 -12.58 -4.33
N ALA A 99 1.34 -12.50 -4.29
CA ALA A 99 0.42 -13.61 -4.60
C ALA A 99 -0.14 -13.55 -6.03
N GLY A 100 0.41 -12.71 -6.90
CA GLY A 100 -0.01 -12.52 -8.29
C GLY A 100 -0.78 -11.23 -8.50
N VAL A 101 -1.29 -11.05 -9.72
CA VAL A 101 -2.07 -9.85 -10.07
C VAL A 101 -3.50 -10.02 -9.58
N LYS A 102 -3.99 -9.01 -8.86
CA LYS A 102 -5.36 -8.94 -8.34
C LYS A 102 -6.10 -7.80 -9.02
N THR A 103 -7.36 -8.02 -9.35
CA THR A 103 -8.23 -7.00 -9.95
C THR A 103 -9.21 -6.50 -8.92
N LEU A 104 -9.29 -5.18 -8.78
CA LEU A 104 -10.21 -4.52 -7.86
C LEU A 104 -11.20 -3.65 -8.62
N TRP A 105 -12.47 -3.74 -8.23
CA TRP A 105 -13.55 -2.90 -8.73
C TRP A 105 -13.87 -1.88 -7.65
N LEU A 106 -13.78 -0.58 -8.02
CA LEU A 106 -14.01 0.50 -7.07
C LEU A 106 -15.43 1.01 -7.16
N ASN A 107 -16.06 1.19 -6.01
CA ASN A 107 -17.33 1.88 -5.89
C ASN A 107 -17.06 3.32 -5.50
N VAL A 108 -17.26 4.24 -6.44
CA VAL A 108 -16.90 5.65 -6.27
C VAL A 108 -18.17 6.50 -6.22
N GLU A 109 -18.32 7.28 -5.15
CA GLU A 109 -19.42 8.24 -4.98
C GLU A 109 -18.84 9.61 -4.65
N ASN A 110 -19.17 10.62 -5.45
CA ASN A 110 -18.70 12.00 -5.25
C ASN A 110 -17.18 12.11 -5.14
N GLY A 111 -16.44 11.29 -5.90
CA GLY A 111 -14.98 11.28 -5.88
C GLY A 111 -14.36 10.53 -4.70
N VAL A 112 -15.16 9.84 -3.89
CA VAL A 112 -14.72 9.06 -2.72
C VAL A 112 -14.97 7.57 -2.97
N VAL A 113 -13.94 6.76 -2.69
CA VAL A 113 -13.99 5.30 -2.86
C VAL A 113 -14.66 4.60 -1.69
#